data_c17cb3eca000070360ed02813824c51e
#
_entry.id   c17cb3eca000070360ed02813824c51e
#
_cell.length_a   1.000
_cell.length_b   1.000
_cell.length_c   1.000
_cell.angle_alpha   90.00
_cell.angle_beta   90.00
_cell.angle_gamma   90.00
#
_symmetry.space_group_name_H-M   'P 1'
#
loop_
_entity.id
_entity.type
_entity.pdbx_description
1 polymer ?
#
loop_
_entity_poly.entity_id
_entity_poly.type
_entity_poly.pdbx_seq_one_letter_code
_entity_poly.pdbx_strand_id
1 'polypeptide(L)'
;MDDERKSIFQRFNELSGIKKASICAVALIVLLLLASVLSMSLLQVREYNPDELKDLRDRYVSYDIYVERYHAWVTSIYNNDSEPADMADVMKDDAMDVIGDMHNDGMSIEEIAHALNEPARLAYEEGTVDSPILYDEEFVERAIG
;
A
#
# COMPACT_ATOMS: atom_id res chain seq x y z
N MET A 1 1.43 58.17 7.06
CA MET A 1 0.50 57.07 6.75
C MET A 1 1.11 56.12 5.69
N ASP A 2 2.38 55.65 5.94
CA ASP A 2 3.13 54.83 4.95
C ASP A 2 3.68 53.51 5.51
N ASP A 3 3.10 53.02 6.61
CA ASP A 3 3.68 51.87 7.34
C ASP A 3 2.94 50.55 7.08
N GLU A 4 1.95 50.52 6.20
CA GLU A 4 1.06 49.36 6.01
C GLU A 4 1.41 48.42 4.86
N ARG A 5 2.48 48.63 4.12
CA ARG A 5 2.82 47.80 2.96
C ARG A 5 4.24 47.22 2.97
N LYS A 6 4.85 47.05 4.15
CA LYS A 6 6.08 46.26 4.16
C LYS A 6 5.76 44.82 3.86
N SER A 7 6.31 44.31 2.78
CA SER A 7 6.26 42.88 2.44
C SER A 7 6.73 42.03 3.61
N ILE A 8 6.14 40.83 3.79
CA ILE A 8 6.56 39.86 4.83
C ILE A 8 8.07 39.66 4.81
N PHE A 9 8.70 39.67 3.63
CA PHE A 9 10.14 39.57 3.44
C PHE A 9 10.90 40.78 4.01
N GLN A 10 10.37 41.99 3.90
CA GLN A 10 11.01 43.19 4.46
C GLN A 10 10.96 43.15 5.98
N ARG A 11 9.83 42.75 6.57
CA ARG A 11 9.69 42.60 8.03
C ARG A 11 10.61 41.49 8.58
N PHE A 12 10.74 40.39 7.80
CA PHE A 12 11.68 39.33 8.17
C PHE A 12 13.14 39.80 8.15
N ASN A 13 13.53 40.60 7.16
CA ASN A 13 14.91 41.13 7.08
C ASN A 13 15.29 42.12 8.18
N GLU A 14 14.33 42.80 8.78
CA GLU A 14 14.51 43.74 9.89
C GLU A 14 14.67 43.01 11.26
N LEU A 15 14.43 41.74 11.36
CA LEU A 15 14.56 40.97 12.59
C LEU A 15 16.04 40.72 12.96
N SER A 16 16.34 40.66 14.27
CA SER A 16 17.67 40.25 14.76
C SER A 16 17.97 38.79 14.35
N GLY A 17 19.26 38.43 14.25
CA GLY A 17 19.70 37.09 13.83
C GLY A 17 19.08 35.98 14.64
N ILE A 18 18.93 36.14 15.96
CA ILE A 18 18.29 35.16 16.86
C ILE A 18 16.81 34.96 16.52
N LYS A 19 16.06 36.04 16.24
CA LYS A 19 14.65 35.97 15.88
C LYS A 19 14.46 35.31 14.51
N LYS A 20 15.36 35.57 13.56
CA LYS A 20 15.37 34.88 12.24
C LYS A 20 15.58 33.40 12.40
N ALA A 21 16.57 32.99 13.21
CA ALA A 21 16.85 31.58 13.45
C ALA A 21 15.68 30.87 14.12
N SER A 22 14.99 31.50 15.06
CA SER A 22 13.81 30.94 15.72
C SER A 22 12.65 30.76 14.74
N ILE A 23 12.37 31.72 13.86
CA ILE A 23 11.31 31.66 12.84
C ILE A 23 11.62 30.53 11.85
N CYS A 24 12.87 30.43 11.39
CA CYS A 24 13.29 29.35 10.48
C CYS A 24 13.15 27.98 11.12
N ALA A 25 13.52 27.84 12.42
CA ALA A 25 13.38 26.57 13.14
C ALA A 25 11.90 26.18 13.28
N VAL A 26 11.02 27.11 13.64
CA VAL A 26 9.57 26.83 13.72
C VAL A 26 8.99 26.46 12.35
N ALA A 27 9.35 27.18 11.29
CA ALA A 27 8.92 26.88 9.94
C ALA A 27 9.36 25.48 9.48
N LEU A 28 10.60 25.08 9.83
CA LEU A 28 11.14 23.76 9.52
C LEU A 28 10.39 22.64 10.26
N ILE A 29 10.08 22.86 11.55
CA ILE A 29 9.28 21.92 12.35
C ILE A 29 7.88 21.76 11.76
N VAL A 30 7.22 22.86 11.39
CA VAL A 30 5.89 22.84 10.77
C VAL A 30 5.92 22.09 9.43
N LEU A 31 6.95 22.34 8.60
CA LEU A 31 7.14 21.62 7.33
C LEU A 31 7.36 20.12 7.53
N LEU A 32 8.16 19.72 8.55
CA LEU A 32 8.37 18.31 8.88
C LEU A 32 7.08 17.63 9.38
N LEU A 33 6.29 18.33 10.18
CA LEU A 33 5.00 17.83 10.66
C LEU A 33 4.00 17.70 9.51
N LEU A 34 3.94 18.67 8.59
CA LEU A 34 3.08 18.58 7.41
C LEU A 34 3.53 17.44 6.48
N ALA A 35 4.83 17.25 6.26
CA ALA A 35 5.37 16.15 5.48
C ALA A 35 5.06 14.80 6.11
N SER A 36 5.11 14.67 7.44
CA SER A 36 4.76 13.43 8.15
C SER A 36 3.25 13.12 8.07
N VAL A 37 2.39 14.13 8.18
CA VAL A 37 0.94 13.96 8.01
C VAL A 37 0.58 13.59 6.57
N LEU A 38 1.22 14.22 5.58
CA LEU A 38 1.04 13.90 4.16
C LEU A 38 1.55 12.49 3.84
N SER A 39 2.69 12.06 4.37
CA SER A 39 3.17 10.69 4.19
C SER A 39 2.27 9.66 4.89
N MET A 40 1.70 9.97 6.05
CA MET A 40 0.70 9.11 6.70
C MET A 40 -0.60 9.03 5.92
N SER A 41 -1.05 10.10 5.25
CA SER A 41 -2.26 10.07 4.42
C SER A 41 -2.05 9.42 3.05
N LEU A 42 -0.82 9.44 2.52
CA LEU A 42 -0.44 8.69 1.31
C LEU A 42 -0.17 7.21 1.62
N LEU A 43 0.19 6.88 2.87
CA LEU A 43 0.30 5.54 3.43
C LEU A 43 -0.99 5.16 4.17
N GLN A 44 -2.15 5.65 3.77
CA GLN A 44 -3.39 4.99 4.16
C GLN A 44 -3.40 3.61 3.51
N VAL A 45 -2.67 2.72 4.15
CA VAL A 45 -2.97 1.29 4.11
C VAL A 45 -4.45 1.21 4.49
N ARG A 46 -5.29 0.92 3.52
CA ARG A 46 -6.72 0.68 3.75
C ARG A 46 -6.79 -0.29 4.92
N GLU A 47 -7.39 0.13 6.03
CA GLU A 47 -7.48 -0.72 7.22
C GLU A 47 -8.06 -2.05 6.79
N TYR A 48 -7.35 -3.12 7.09
CA TYR A 48 -7.80 -4.48 6.83
C TYR A 48 -9.15 -4.72 7.50
N ASN A 49 -10.13 -5.09 6.68
CA ASN A 49 -11.42 -5.55 7.15
C ASN A 49 -11.51 -7.08 6.94
N PRO A 50 -11.39 -7.91 8.00
CA PRO A 50 -11.51 -9.37 7.89
C PRO A 50 -12.82 -9.82 7.25
N ASP A 51 -13.88 -9.04 7.39
CA ASP A 51 -15.19 -9.34 6.81
C ASP A 51 -15.17 -9.15 5.28
N GLU A 52 -14.36 -8.20 4.76
CA GLU A 52 -14.20 -7.96 3.32
C GLU A 52 -13.50 -9.14 2.63
N LEU A 53 -12.41 -9.64 3.22
CA LEU A 53 -11.69 -10.81 2.70
C LEU A 53 -12.60 -12.05 2.69
N LYS A 54 -13.36 -12.26 3.75
CA LYS A 54 -14.32 -13.35 3.83
C LYS A 54 -15.41 -13.23 2.76
N ASP A 55 -15.95 -12.03 2.55
CA ASP A 55 -16.97 -11.78 1.52
C ASP A 55 -16.45 -12.08 0.11
N LEU A 56 -15.19 -11.71 -0.19
CA LEU A 56 -14.54 -12.04 -1.46
C LEU A 56 -14.36 -13.55 -1.63
N ARG A 57 -13.93 -14.26 -0.59
CA ARG A 57 -13.76 -15.73 -0.62
C ARG A 57 -15.10 -16.44 -0.81
N ASP A 58 -16.16 -15.95 -0.15
CA ASP A 58 -17.51 -16.50 -0.28
C ASP A 58 -18.11 -16.22 -1.67
N ARG A 59 -17.69 -15.13 -2.35
CA ARG A 59 -18.19 -14.71 -3.66
C ARG A 59 -17.45 -15.38 -4.83
N TYR A 60 -16.12 -15.50 -4.72
CA TYR A 60 -15.26 -16.01 -5.80
C TYR A 60 -14.55 -17.30 -5.38
N VAL A 61 -14.92 -18.42 -6.01
CA VAL A 61 -14.26 -19.71 -5.77
C VAL A 61 -12.78 -19.66 -6.15
N SER A 62 -12.44 -18.97 -7.26
CA SER A 62 -11.04 -18.75 -7.68
C SER A 62 -10.22 -18.03 -6.60
N TYR A 63 -10.81 -17.02 -5.96
CA TYR A 63 -10.15 -16.27 -4.90
C TYR A 63 -9.96 -17.12 -3.63
N ASP A 64 -10.89 -17.95 -3.25
CA ASP A 64 -10.75 -18.86 -2.11
C ASP A 64 -9.61 -19.87 -2.35
N ILE A 65 -9.55 -20.45 -3.54
CA ILE A 65 -8.44 -21.35 -3.96
C ILE A 65 -7.11 -20.62 -3.93
N TYR A 66 -7.05 -19.40 -4.47
CA TYR A 66 -5.84 -18.58 -4.46
C TYR A 66 -5.33 -18.31 -3.03
N VAL A 67 -6.21 -17.90 -2.12
CA VAL A 67 -5.85 -17.63 -0.72
C VAL A 67 -5.36 -18.89 -0.01
N GLU A 68 -6.05 -20.02 -0.18
CA GLU A 68 -5.61 -21.30 0.42
C GLU A 68 -4.24 -21.73 -0.10
N ARG A 69 -4.00 -21.58 -1.40
CA ARG A 69 -2.73 -21.91 -2.02
C ARG A 69 -1.61 -20.98 -1.57
N TYR A 70 -1.91 -19.69 -1.40
CA TYR A 70 -0.95 -18.75 -0.84
C TYR A 70 -0.51 -19.17 0.57
N HIS A 71 -1.44 -19.53 1.44
CA HIS A 71 -1.12 -20.02 2.79
C HIS A 71 -0.29 -21.30 2.76
N ALA A 72 -0.60 -22.24 1.87
CA ALA A 72 0.18 -23.46 1.69
C ALA A 72 1.61 -23.13 1.22
N TRP A 73 1.78 -22.19 0.30
CA TRP A 73 3.08 -21.75 -0.20
C TRP A 73 3.92 -21.09 0.90
N VAL A 74 3.37 -20.15 1.67
CA VAL A 74 4.06 -19.51 2.79
C VAL A 74 4.48 -20.54 3.84
N THR A 75 3.61 -21.51 4.14
CA THR A 75 3.90 -22.58 5.09
C THR A 75 5.05 -23.48 4.59
N SER A 76 5.11 -23.79 3.30
CA SER A 76 6.18 -24.59 2.71
C SER A 76 7.54 -23.87 2.76
N ILE A 77 7.57 -22.56 2.51
CA ILE A 77 8.78 -21.74 2.66
C ILE A 77 9.26 -21.76 4.12
N TYR A 78 8.35 -21.55 5.06
CA TYR A 78 8.69 -21.54 6.48
C TYR A 78 9.26 -22.89 6.96
N ASN A 79 8.72 -23.99 6.46
CA ASN A 79 9.19 -25.36 6.79
C ASN A 79 10.44 -25.78 6.01
N ASN A 80 10.97 -24.91 5.13
CA ASN A 80 12.13 -25.21 4.28
C ASN A 80 11.90 -26.42 3.35
N ASP A 81 10.66 -26.63 2.89
CA ASP A 81 10.30 -27.66 1.92
C ASP A 81 10.82 -27.30 0.53
N SER A 82 11.20 -28.30 -0.25
CA SER A 82 12.12 -28.14 -1.39
C SER A 82 11.51 -27.68 -2.71
N GLU A 83 10.25 -27.15 -2.76
CA GLU A 83 9.57 -26.78 -4.02
C GLU A 83 8.90 -25.38 -4.05
N PRO A 84 9.58 -24.26 -3.71
CA PRO A 84 8.95 -22.95 -3.80
C PRO A 84 8.77 -22.43 -5.23
N ALA A 85 9.56 -22.88 -6.20
CA ALA A 85 9.52 -22.34 -7.57
C ALA A 85 8.28 -22.81 -8.34
N ASP A 86 7.93 -24.08 -8.26
CA ASP A 86 6.76 -24.63 -8.96
C ASP A 86 5.45 -24.05 -8.41
N MET A 87 5.40 -23.75 -7.12
CA MET A 87 4.23 -23.12 -6.50
C MET A 87 4.02 -21.68 -6.91
N ALA A 88 5.08 -20.93 -7.22
CA ALA A 88 4.96 -19.55 -7.68
C ALA A 88 4.28 -19.46 -9.05
N ASP A 89 4.57 -20.40 -9.97
CA ASP A 89 3.91 -20.46 -11.27
C ASP A 89 2.43 -20.84 -11.12
N VAL A 90 2.11 -21.81 -10.27
CA VAL A 90 0.73 -22.20 -10.00
C VAL A 90 -0.06 -21.06 -9.37
N MET A 91 0.54 -20.31 -8.43
CA MET A 91 -0.09 -19.14 -7.83
C MET A 91 -0.35 -18.02 -8.84
N LYS A 92 0.53 -17.88 -9.84
CA LYS A 92 0.32 -16.93 -10.93
C LYS A 92 -0.89 -17.32 -11.79
N ASP A 93 -1.04 -18.60 -12.08
CA ASP A 93 -2.21 -19.09 -12.83
C ASP A 93 -3.51 -18.87 -12.03
N ASP A 94 -3.51 -19.17 -10.72
CA ASP A 94 -4.64 -18.87 -9.84
C ASP A 94 -4.96 -17.38 -9.79
N ALA A 95 -3.93 -16.52 -9.75
CA ALA A 95 -4.12 -15.06 -9.78
C ALA A 95 -4.76 -14.60 -11.09
N MET A 96 -4.41 -15.22 -12.24
CA MET A 96 -5.03 -14.92 -13.52
C MET A 96 -6.52 -15.28 -13.54
N ASP A 97 -6.90 -16.40 -12.93
CA ASP A 97 -8.30 -16.79 -12.79
C ASP A 97 -9.08 -15.79 -11.91
N VAL A 98 -8.50 -15.37 -10.78
CA VAL A 98 -9.09 -14.34 -9.91
C VAL A 98 -9.28 -13.02 -10.64
N ILE A 99 -8.26 -12.57 -11.40
CA ILE A 99 -8.34 -11.33 -12.20
C ILE A 99 -9.49 -11.42 -13.20
N GLY A 100 -9.61 -12.55 -13.90
CA GLY A 100 -10.66 -12.77 -14.87
C GLY A 100 -12.05 -12.70 -14.24
N ASP A 101 -12.28 -13.39 -13.13
CA ASP A 101 -13.57 -13.41 -12.44
C ASP A 101 -13.96 -12.02 -11.91
N MET A 102 -13.04 -11.36 -11.20
CA MET A 102 -13.28 -10.04 -10.59
C MET A 102 -13.46 -8.93 -11.64
N HIS A 103 -12.68 -8.98 -12.74
CA HIS A 103 -12.80 -8.04 -13.84
C HIS A 103 -14.15 -8.19 -14.56
N ASN A 104 -14.60 -9.43 -14.80
CA ASN A 104 -15.92 -9.70 -15.41
C ASN A 104 -17.08 -9.20 -14.54
N ASP A 105 -16.91 -9.16 -13.23
CA ASP A 105 -17.86 -8.58 -12.27
C ASP A 105 -17.76 -7.04 -12.16
N GLY A 106 -16.84 -6.42 -12.89
CA GLY A 106 -16.69 -4.98 -12.98
C GLY A 106 -15.85 -4.34 -11.86
N MET A 107 -15.04 -5.11 -11.14
CA MET A 107 -14.07 -4.57 -10.19
C MET A 107 -12.98 -3.79 -10.94
N SER A 108 -12.51 -2.70 -10.32
CA SER A 108 -11.41 -1.90 -10.86
C SER A 108 -10.07 -2.61 -10.69
N ILE A 109 -9.08 -2.20 -11.50
CA ILE A 109 -7.69 -2.72 -11.40
C ILE A 109 -7.13 -2.58 -10.00
N GLU A 110 -7.35 -1.42 -9.37
CA GLU A 110 -6.92 -1.14 -7.99
C GLU A 110 -7.56 -2.10 -6.98
N GLU A 111 -8.86 -2.35 -7.09
CA GLU A 111 -9.58 -3.28 -6.21
C GLU A 111 -9.11 -4.73 -6.39
N ILE A 112 -8.87 -5.15 -7.63
CA ILE A 112 -8.34 -6.50 -7.94
C ILE A 112 -6.91 -6.64 -7.40
N ALA A 113 -6.01 -5.68 -7.65
CA ALA A 113 -4.66 -5.69 -7.13
C ALA A 113 -4.65 -5.70 -5.59
N HIS A 114 -5.53 -4.94 -4.96
CA HIS A 114 -5.70 -4.95 -3.51
C HIS A 114 -6.11 -6.36 -3.01
N ALA A 115 -7.12 -6.98 -3.63
CA ALA A 115 -7.58 -8.32 -3.24
C ALA A 115 -6.46 -9.37 -3.37
N LEU A 116 -5.71 -9.36 -4.48
CA LEU A 116 -4.60 -10.29 -4.70
C LEU A 116 -3.47 -10.15 -3.68
N ASN A 117 -3.23 -8.94 -3.18
CA ASN A 117 -2.16 -8.69 -2.22
C ASN A 117 -2.60 -8.86 -0.75
N GLU A 118 -3.88 -9.00 -0.47
CA GLU A 118 -4.39 -9.10 0.90
C GLU A 118 -3.80 -10.27 1.69
N PRO A 119 -3.68 -11.50 1.14
CA PRO A 119 -3.02 -12.60 1.84
C PRO A 119 -1.54 -12.32 2.14
N ALA A 120 -0.83 -11.66 1.21
CA ALA A 120 0.58 -11.31 1.38
C ALA A 120 0.76 -10.21 2.45
N ARG A 121 -0.14 -9.24 2.49
CA ARG A 121 -0.16 -8.19 3.49
C ARG A 121 -0.34 -8.75 4.91
N LEU A 122 -1.27 -9.69 5.07
CA LEU A 122 -1.48 -10.38 6.36
C LEU A 122 -0.25 -11.14 6.80
N ALA A 123 0.32 -11.94 5.91
CA ALA A 123 1.54 -12.70 6.19
C ALA A 123 2.75 -11.78 6.50
N TYR A 124 2.82 -10.61 5.88
CA TYR A 124 3.83 -9.59 6.17
C TYR A 124 3.62 -8.98 7.57
N GLU A 125 2.40 -8.65 7.96
CA GLU A 125 2.09 -8.16 9.31
C GLU A 125 2.41 -9.19 10.41
N GLU A 126 2.26 -10.47 10.10
CA GLU A 126 2.67 -11.58 10.97
C GLU A 126 4.18 -11.83 10.97
N GLY A 127 4.93 -11.16 10.09
CA GLY A 127 6.39 -11.33 9.95
C GLY A 127 6.81 -12.64 9.28
N THR A 128 5.91 -13.27 8.50
CA THR A 128 6.18 -14.53 7.82
C THR A 128 6.72 -14.36 6.41
N VAL A 129 6.53 -13.19 5.78
CA VAL A 129 7.07 -12.83 4.47
C VAL A 129 7.72 -11.45 4.49
N ASP A 130 8.62 -11.19 3.54
CA ASP A 130 9.40 -9.96 3.45
C ASP A 130 8.71 -8.83 2.66
N SER A 131 7.61 -9.12 1.97
CA SER A 131 6.90 -8.14 1.15
C SER A 131 5.39 -8.28 1.29
N PRO A 132 4.65 -7.16 1.44
CA PRO A 132 3.19 -7.17 1.44
C PRO A 132 2.59 -7.13 0.02
N ILE A 133 3.42 -7.00 -1.03
CA ILE A 133 2.99 -6.90 -2.42
C ILE A 133 3.51 -8.09 -3.20
N LEU A 134 2.60 -8.86 -3.78
CA LEU A 134 2.90 -9.99 -4.65
C LEU A 134 2.62 -9.64 -6.12
N TYR A 135 1.51 -8.94 -6.39
CA TYR A 135 1.08 -8.50 -7.71
C TYR A 135 0.69 -7.03 -7.69
N ASP A 136 1.33 -6.21 -8.53
CA ASP A 136 1.03 -4.79 -8.67
C ASP A 136 -0.11 -4.53 -9.69
N GLU A 137 -0.57 -3.29 -9.78
CA GLU A 137 -1.60 -2.88 -10.73
C GLU A 137 -1.16 -3.11 -12.19
N GLU A 138 0.13 -2.94 -12.50
CA GLU A 138 0.68 -3.19 -13.85
C GLU A 138 0.56 -4.67 -14.24
N PHE A 139 0.71 -5.58 -13.27
CA PHE A 139 0.47 -7.01 -13.50
C PHE A 139 -1.00 -7.27 -13.84
N VAL A 140 -1.93 -6.67 -13.08
CA VAL A 140 -3.38 -6.80 -13.30
C VAL A 140 -3.77 -6.21 -14.66
N GLU A 141 -3.28 -5.02 -15.02
CA GLU A 141 -3.52 -4.40 -16.34
C GLU A 141 -3.09 -5.31 -17.49
N ARG A 142 -1.89 -5.89 -17.39
CA ARG A 142 -1.38 -6.81 -18.43
C ARG A 142 -2.16 -8.11 -18.52
N ALA A 143 -2.76 -8.55 -17.44
CA ALA A 143 -3.56 -9.77 -17.38
C ALA A 143 -4.96 -9.59 -18.03
N ILE A 144 -5.50 -8.37 -17.93
CA ILE A 144 -6.80 -8.01 -18.53
C ILE A 144 -6.65 -7.76 -20.04
N GLY A 145 -5.45 -7.37 -20.51
CA GLY A 145 -5.11 -7.24 -21.94
C GLY A 145 -5.51 -5.98 -22.56
#